data_64e5805a9af227790559946b8612fa76
#
_entry.id   64e5805a9af227790559946b8612fa76
#
_cell.length_a   1.000
_cell.length_b   1.000
_cell.length_c   1.000
_cell.angle_alpha   90.00
_cell.angle_beta   90.00
_cell.angle_gamma   90.00
#
_symmetry.space_group_name_H-M   'P 1'
#
loop_
_entity.id
_entity.type
_entity.pdbx_description
1 polymer ?
#
loop_
_entity_poly.entity_id
_entity_poly.type
_entity_poly.pdbx_seq_one_letter_code
_entity_poly.pdbx_strand_id
1 'polypeptide(L)' 'MKKYNVETNIYGQEVIWYEEDGFRYSFIADPANSDYQAYLKHLEDNK' A
#
# COMPACT_ATOMS: atom_id res chain seq x y z
N MET A 1 7.57 -6.37 -10.83
CA MET A 1 6.28 -6.57 -10.16
C MET A 1 6.32 -5.97 -8.75
N LYS A 2 5.36 -5.13 -8.40
CA LYS A 2 5.32 -4.51 -7.07
C LYS A 2 4.91 -5.53 -6.02
N LYS A 3 5.61 -5.52 -4.92
CA LYS A 3 5.30 -6.38 -3.79
C LYS A 3 4.87 -5.51 -2.62
N TYR A 4 3.58 -5.51 -2.34
CA TYR A 4 3.04 -4.70 -1.26
C TYR A 4 3.18 -5.39 0.09
N ASN A 5 3.50 -4.59 1.10
CA ASN A 5 3.59 -5.05 2.48
C ASN A 5 2.66 -4.20 3.33
N VAL A 6 2.10 -4.78 4.37
CA VAL A 6 1.18 -4.08 5.26
C VAL A 6 1.70 -4.14 6.69
N GLU A 7 1.77 -2.97 7.34
CA GLU A 7 2.19 -2.87 8.73
C GLU A 7 1.20 -1.99 9.49
N THR A 8 1.14 -2.15 10.80
CA THR A 8 0.32 -1.31 11.67
C THR A 8 1.23 -0.34 12.41
N ASN A 9 0.93 0.97 12.33
CA ASN A 9 1.73 1.97 13.03
C ASN A 9 1.28 2.11 14.49
N ILE A 10 1.95 3.01 15.22
CA ILE A 10 1.67 3.20 16.65
C ILE A 10 0.27 3.76 16.93
N TYR A 11 -0.38 4.32 15.90
CA TYR A 11 -1.73 4.87 16.02
C TYR A 11 -2.81 3.84 15.65
N GLY A 12 -2.41 2.60 15.36
CA GLY A 12 -3.36 1.56 14.97
C GLY A 12 -3.81 1.63 13.52
N GLN A 13 -3.15 2.44 12.72
CA GLN A 13 -3.48 2.58 11.30
C GLN A 13 -2.68 1.59 10.46
N GLU A 14 -3.30 1.07 9.41
CA GLU A 14 -2.60 0.20 8.47
C GLU A 14 -1.78 1.06 7.51
N VAL A 15 -0.51 0.73 7.36
CA VAL A 15 0.40 1.39 6.41
C VAL A 15 0.81 0.37 5.37
N ILE A 16 0.58 0.69 4.11
CA ILE A 16 0.97 -0.16 3.00
C ILE A 16 2.25 0.43 2.38
N TRP A 17 3.22 -0.42 2.11
CA TRP A 17 4.46 0.06 1.52
C TRP A 17 4.99 -0.93 0.49
N TYR A 18 5.77 -0.41 -0.46
CA TYR A 18 6.44 -1.22 -1.47
C TYR A 18 7.74 -0.54 -1.88
N GLU A 19 8.62 -1.32 -2.49
CA GLU A 19 9.89 -0.80 -3.00
C GLU A 19 9.94 -1.01 -4.52
N GLU A 20 10.44 -0.01 -5.23
CA GLU A 20 10.57 -0.05 -6.68
C GLU A 20 11.75 0.81 -7.09
N ASP A 21 12.65 0.24 -7.90
CA ASP A 21 13.84 0.93 -8.41
C ASP A 21 14.72 1.52 -7.32
N GLY A 22 14.78 0.86 -6.16
CA GLY A 22 15.60 1.33 -5.04
C GLY A 22 14.93 2.39 -4.18
N PHE A 23 13.69 2.73 -4.47
CA PHE A 23 12.93 3.69 -3.67
C PHE A 23 11.82 2.98 -2.91
N ARG A 24 11.57 3.47 -1.70
CA ARG A 24 10.51 2.94 -0.86
C ARG A 24 9.34 3.92 -0.81
N TYR A 25 8.17 3.43 -1.13
CA TYR A 25 6.93 4.21 -1.12
C TYR A 25 6.01 3.65 -0.05
N SER A 26 5.37 4.55 0.70
CA SER A 26 4.42 4.13 1.73
C SER A 26 3.21 5.06 1.75
N PHE A 27 2.08 4.51 2.16
CA PHE A 27 0.85 5.28 2.28
C PHE A 27 -0.08 4.62 3.30
N ILE A 28 -0.97 5.42 3.86
CA ILE A 28 -1.94 4.94 4.85
C ILE A 28 -3.16 4.36 4.12
N ALA A 29 -3.80 3.35 4.70
CA ALA A 29 -5.01 2.73 4.15
C ALA A 29 -6.20 3.67 4.32
N ASP A 30 -6.26 4.69 3.50
CA ASP A 30 -7.30 5.72 3.52
C ASP A 30 -8.03 5.70 2.19
N PRO A 31 -9.36 5.49 2.17
CA PRO A 31 -10.14 5.46 0.92
C PRO A 31 -10.00 6.73 0.08
N ALA A 32 -9.66 7.86 0.70
CA ALA A 32 -9.45 9.11 -0.02
C ALA A 32 -8.08 9.18 -0.70
N ASN A 33 -7.19 8.23 -0.42
CA ASN A 33 -5.84 8.21 -0.97
C ASN A 33 -5.85 7.44 -2.28
N SER A 34 -5.42 8.08 -3.38
CA SER A 34 -5.40 7.44 -4.69
C SER A 34 -4.44 6.25 -4.76
N ASP A 35 -3.35 6.30 -4.00
CA ASP A 35 -2.41 5.17 -3.95
C ASP A 35 -3.05 3.96 -3.30
N TYR A 36 -3.88 4.18 -2.29
CA TYR A 36 -4.60 3.09 -1.65
C TYR A 36 -5.63 2.47 -2.60
N GLN A 37 -6.30 3.31 -3.40
CA GLN A 37 -7.25 2.81 -4.40
C GLN A 37 -6.53 1.94 -5.44
N ALA A 38 -5.35 2.35 -5.87
CA ALA A 38 -4.55 1.57 -6.80
C ALA A 38 -4.14 0.23 -6.19
N TYR A 39 -3.82 0.24 -4.89
CA TYR A 39 -3.47 -0.98 -4.18
C TYR A 39 -4.66 -1.95 -4.14
N LEU A 40 -5.85 -1.45 -3.83
CA LEU A 40 -7.04 -2.29 -3.80
C LEU A 40 -7.33 -2.92 -5.15
N LYS A 41 -7.15 -2.14 -6.21
CA LYS A 41 -7.33 -2.65 -7.57
C LYS A 41 -6.29 -3.72 -7.90
N HIS A 42 -5.06 -3.54 -7.43
CA HIS A 42 -4.00 -4.53 -7.61
C HIS A 42 -4.39 -5.86 -6.97
N LEU A 43 -4.99 -5.83 -5.78
CA LEU A 43 -5.42 -7.04 -5.10
C LEU A 43 -6.53 -7.75 -5.87
N GLU A 44 -7.46 -7.00 -6.47
CA GLU A 44 -8.52 -7.58 -7.29
C GLU A 44 -7.96 -8.26 -8.54
N ASP A 45 -7.01 -7.60 -9.20
CA ASP A 45 -6.43 -8.11 -10.44
C ASP A 45 -5.57 -9.35 -10.24
N ASN A 46 -5.13 -9.60 -9.01
CA ASN A 46 -4.24 -10.72 -8.69
C ASN A 46 -4.92 -11.82 -7.85
N LYS A 47 -6.20 -11.92 -7.92
CA LYS A 47 -6.93 -13.00 -7.26
C LYS A 47 -6.69 -14.34 -7.94
#